data_2a221f4e9ff415b0b7fac7f4d1ea03ce
#
_entry.id   2a221f4e9ff415b0b7fac7f4d1ea03ce
#
_cell.length_a   1.000
_cell.length_b   1.000
_cell.length_c   1.000
_cell.angle_alpha   90.00
_cell.angle_beta   90.00
_cell.angle_gamma   90.00
#
_symmetry.space_group_name_H-M   'P 1'
#
loop_
_entity.id
_entity.type
_entity.pdbx_description
1 polymer ?
#
loop_
_entity_poly.entity_id
_entity_poly.type
_entity_poly.pdbx_seq_one_letter_code
_entity_poly.pdbx_strand_id
1 'polypeptide(L)'
;MIKILHKYIVKEFISSFVFGLTIFSAILLLDQIFQLVDLFLSKGVGFFLILQLFILIIPNILSLTIPMAILFGVLLSYGRLSEDNEITVMKATGINYKTLSMPIIVFVLFVSIGLIYFNHYLSPSTHMYFRTLYKQILTKTPLAKFDEKTITDIGGYRIYAHKVNSKTNTLSGVNIYKFVDDKKDGDSFYIGKSNQNGKIKNNREEKKGNIIPWRIASSSAAVSVERNMVTLKLYDGYWQRSDPNKLGSMIHMNFSTYRFSIPFGESVNFDDVALREMTSAKLNAKLKTFEEKDPQIYTYKNEYWLRWVLAVAPVIFAIVAIPIGIMSGKGGKAIGFGMSLFVIFIYYMFLVISLNIGEKGYIPSCYIMWLPNIVIGAAGFFLFKKMGKK
;
A
#
# COMPACT_ATOMS: atom_id res chain seq x y z
N MET A 1 37.80 -27.40 -8.87
CA MET A 1 36.50 -28.02 -9.18
C MET A 1 35.32 -27.35 -8.48
N ILE A 2 35.32 -27.19 -7.17
CA ILE A 2 34.22 -26.55 -6.40
C ILE A 2 33.91 -25.11 -6.87
N LYS A 3 34.91 -24.28 -7.18
CA LYS A 3 34.68 -22.91 -7.68
C LYS A 3 33.93 -22.87 -9.01
N ILE A 4 34.18 -23.83 -9.92
CA ILE A 4 33.48 -23.93 -11.21
C ILE A 4 32.03 -24.32 -10.99
N LEU A 5 31.78 -25.27 -10.10
CA LEU A 5 30.44 -25.69 -9.70
C LEU A 5 29.62 -24.53 -9.08
N HIS A 6 30.21 -23.79 -8.15
CA HIS A 6 29.54 -22.62 -7.53
C HIS A 6 29.19 -21.56 -8.58
N LYS A 7 30.11 -21.28 -9.52
CA LYS A 7 29.84 -20.33 -10.61
C LYS A 7 28.70 -20.81 -11.51
N TYR A 8 28.63 -22.11 -11.80
CA TYR A 8 27.59 -22.72 -12.61
C TYR A 8 26.20 -22.56 -11.91
N ILE A 9 26.10 -22.97 -10.64
CA ILE A 9 24.86 -22.87 -9.87
C ILE A 9 24.39 -21.40 -9.76
N VAL A 10 25.29 -20.47 -9.47
CA VAL A 10 24.95 -19.03 -9.38
C VAL A 10 24.49 -18.49 -10.74
N LYS A 11 25.14 -18.88 -11.85
CA LYS A 11 24.72 -18.45 -13.20
C LYS A 11 23.29 -18.90 -13.52
N GLU A 12 22.98 -20.17 -13.21
CA GLU A 12 21.65 -20.74 -13.43
C GLU A 12 20.60 -20.05 -12.57
N PHE A 13 20.94 -19.80 -11.30
CA PHE A 13 20.08 -19.06 -10.38
C PHE A 13 19.85 -17.62 -10.86
N ILE A 14 20.87 -16.86 -11.24
CA ILE A 14 20.73 -15.46 -11.68
C ILE A 14 19.80 -15.37 -12.87
N SER A 15 19.90 -16.27 -13.84
CA SER A 15 19.00 -16.32 -15.01
C SER A 15 17.54 -16.46 -14.56
N SER A 16 17.27 -17.43 -13.68
CA SER A 16 15.93 -17.69 -13.15
C SER A 16 15.44 -16.55 -12.23
N PHE A 17 16.34 -15.96 -11.45
CA PHE A 17 16.06 -14.82 -10.58
C PHE A 17 15.65 -13.58 -11.38
N VAL A 18 16.42 -13.21 -12.42
CA VAL A 18 16.09 -12.05 -13.28
C VAL A 18 14.75 -12.26 -13.97
N PHE A 19 14.48 -13.46 -14.45
CA PHE A 19 13.20 -13.81 -15.06
C PHE A 19 12.04 -13.65 -14.07
N GLY A 20 12.18 -14.19 -12.86
CA GLY A 20 11.19 -14.03 -11.78
C GLY A 20 11.02 -12.57 -11.36
N LEU A 21 12.12 -11.82 -11.24
CA LEU A 21 12.08 -10.41 -10.89
C LEU A 21 11.29 -9.60 -11.93
N THR A 22 11.52 -9.88 -13.21
CA THR A 22 10.78 -9.22 -14.31
C THR A 22 9.29 -9.54 -14.25
N ILE A 23 8.91 -10.81 -14.07
CA ILE A 23 7.51 -11.22 -14.00
C ILE A 23 6.81 -10.58 -12.80
N PHE A 24 7.34 -10.76 -11.59
CA PHE A 24 6.68 -10.23 -10.39
C PHE A 24 6.65 -8.71 -10.37
N SER A 25 7.71 -8.05 -10.85
CA SER A 25 7.71 -6.58 -10.98
C SER A 25 6.68 -6.12 -12.01
N ALA A 26 6.57 -6.78 -13.16
CA ALA A 26 5.58 -6.44 -14.17
C ALA A 26 4.14 -6.58 -13.64
N ILE A 27 3.84 -7.66 -12.90
CA ILE A 27 2.51 -7.88 -12.31
C ILE A 27 2.17 -6.77 -11.30
N LEU A 28 3.10 -6.43 -10.39
CA LEU A 28 2.85 -5.38 -9.39
C LEU A 28 2.86 -3.97 -9.99
N LEU A 29 3.61 -3.74 -11.07
CA LEU A 29 3.60 -2.47 -11.79
C LEU A 29 2.31 -2.25 -12.57
N LEU A 30 1.61 -3.31 -12.96
CA LEU A 30 0.45 -3.22 -13.84
C LEU A 30 -0.65 -2.32 -13.25
N ASP A 31 -0.97 -2.48 -11.97
CA ASP A 31 -1.93 -1.62 -11.26
C ASP A 31 -1.48 -0.14 -11.24
N GLN A 32 -0.19 0.11 -10.98
CA GLN A 32 0.39 1.45 -10.96
C GLN A 32 0.42 2.09 -12.35
N ILE A 33 0.67 1.29 -13.38
CA ILE A 33 0.66 1.77 -14.77
C ILE A 33 -0.74 2.27 -15.14
N PHE A 34 -1.80 1.55 -14.81
CA PHE A 34 -3.17 2.00 -15.09
C PHE A 34 -3.48 3.33 -14.43
N GLN A 35 -3.09 3.52 -13.18
CA GLN A 35 -3.28 4.80 -12.47
C GLN A 35 -2.49 5.95 -13.12
N LEU A 36 -1.25 5.70 -13.56
CA LEU A 36 -0.42 6.71 -14.23
C LEU A 36 -0.93 7.03 -15.64
N VAL A 37 -1.43 6.04 -16.37
CA VAL A 37 -2.05 6.23 -17.70
C VAL A 37 -3.31 7.08 -17.59
N ASP A 38 -4.14 6.89 -16.56
CA ASP A 38 -5.29 7.76 -16.31
C ASP A 38 -4.88 9.21 -16.07
N LEU A 39 -3.83 9.45 -15.28
CA LEU A 39 -3.27 10.79 -15.08
C LEU A 39 -2.80 11.44 -16.39
N PHE A 40 -2.28 10.65 -17.31
CA PHE A 40 -1.83 11.14 -18.62
C PHE A 40 -3.00 11.46 -19.55
N LEU A 41 -3.89 10.48 -19.78
CA LEU A 41 -4.93 10.56 -20.80
C LEU A 41 -6.11 11.42 -20.33
N SER A 42 -6.58 11.18 -19.10
CA SER A 42 -7.80 11.81 -18.58
C SER A 42 -7.52 13.16 -17.94
N LYS A 43 -6.36 13.31 -17.31
CA LYS A 43 -6.03 14.50 -16.50
C LYS A 43 -5.04 15.46 -17.19
N GLY A 44 -4.50 15.11 -18.35
CA GLY A 44 -3.62 15.99 -19.16
C GLY A 44 -2.26 16.28 -18.49
N VAL A 45 -1.77 15.40 -17.62
CA VAL A 45 -0.46 15.56 -16.96
C VAL A 45 0.66 15.29 -17.97
N GLY A 46 1.69 16.13 -17.99
CA GLY A 46 2.80 16.00 -18.95
C GLY A 46 3.56 14.66 -18.81
N PHE A 47 3.96 14.08 -19.94
CA PHE A 47 4.63 12.78 -20.03
C PHE A 47 5.88 12.68 -19.14
N PHE A 48 6.73 13.71 -19.07
CA PHE A 48 7.93 13.69 -18.22
C PHE A 48 7.63 13.57 -16.73
N LEU A 49 6.55 14.21 -16.27
CA LEU A 49 6.12 14.09 -14.87
C LEU A 49 5.65 12.68 -14.55
N ILE A 50 4.96 12.04 -15.49
CA ILE A 50 4.50 10.66 -15.33
C ILE A 50 5.67 9.69 -15.33
N LEU A 51 6.64 9.87 -16.24
CA LEU A 51 7.85 9.05 -16.25
C LEU A 51 8.63 9.20 -14.94
N GLN A 52 8.71 10.40 -14.38
CA GLN A 52 9.34 10.63 -13.08
C GLN A 52 8.59 9.96 -11.96
N LEU A 53 7.25 10.02 -11.93
CA LEU A 53 6.43 9.26 -10.98
C LEU A 53 6.65 7.76 -11.10
N PHE A 54 6.69 7.25 -12.33
CA PHE A 54 6.93 5.83 -12.60
C PHE A 54 8.27 5.34 -12.03
N ILE A 55 9.36 6.09 -12.27
CA ILE A 55 10.69 5.76 -11.73
C ILE A 55 10.69 5.77 -10.20
N LEU A 56 9.97 6.70 -9.56
CA LEU A 56 9.90 6.81 -8.11
C LEU A 56 9.11 5.68 -7.44
N ILE A 57 8.23 4.99 -8.16
CA ILE A 57 7.49 3.81 -7.64
C ILE A 57 8.35 2.56 -7.66
N ILE A 58 9.27 2.41 -8.60
CA ILE A 58 10.06 1.20 -8.81
C ILE A 58 10.73 0.70 -7.51
N PRO A 59 11.41 1.53 -6.70
CA PRO A 59 12.03 1.06 -5.47
C PRO A 59 11.05 0.41 -4.49
N ASN A 60 9.86 0.96 -4.34
CA ASN A 60 8.86 0.38 -3.44
C ASN A 60 8.41 -1.01 -3.91
N ILE A 61 8.24 -1.21 -5.21
CA ILE A 61 7.87 -2.50 -5.80
C ILE A 61 9.02 -3.50 -5.65
N LEU A 62 10.26 -3.10 -5.90
CA LEU A 62 11.43 -3.96 -5.75
C LEU A 62 11.61 -4.50 -4.33
N SER A 63 11.23 -3.73 -3.32
CA SER A 63 11.24 -4.17 -1.92
C SER A 63 10.42 -5.46 -1.69
N LEU A 64 9.31 -5.61 -2.41
CA LEU A 64 8.42 -6.78 -2.33
C LEU A 64 8.81 -7.87 -3.34
N THR A 65 9.22 -7.48 -4.55
CA THR A 65 9.47 -8.44 -5.64
C THR A 65 10.79 -9.17 -5.50
N ILE A 66 11.83 -8.57 -4.92
CA ILE A 66 13.14 -9.23 -4.74
C ILE A 66 13.02 -10.51 -3.90
N PRO A 67 12.38 -10.52 -2.72
CA PRO A 67 12.17 -11.78 -1.98
C PRO A 67 11.42 -12.84 -2.78
N MET A 68 10.34 -12.45 -3.47
CA MET A 68 9.56 -13.37 -4.31
C MET A 68 10.40 -13.94 -5.46
N ALA A 69 11.17 -13.09 -6.14
CA ALA A 69 12.03 -13.49 -7.24
C ALA A 69 13.15 -14.43 -6.80
N ILE A 70 13.68 -14.27 -5.58
CA ILE A 70 14.67 -15.19 -4.99
C ILE A 70 14.04 -16.55 -4.75
N LEU A 71 12.87 -16.63 -4.13
CA LEU A 71 12.15 -17.88 -3.93
C LEU A 71 11.95 -18.61 -5.26
N PHE A 72 11.39 -17.88 -6.22
CA PHE A 72 11.14 -18.39 -7.56
C PHE A 72 12.42 -18.84 -8.27
N GLY A 73 13.45 -17.99 -8.27
CA GLY A 73 14.73 -18.27 -8.91
C GLY A 73 15.42 -19.51 -8.35
N VAL A 74 15.38 -19.68 -7.03
CA VAL A 74 15.94 -20.87 -6.36
C VAL A 74 15.13 -22.11 -6.72
N LEU A 75 13.79 -22.06 -6.62
CA LEU A 75 12.95 -23.20 -6.96
C LEU A 75 13.11 -23.64 -8.41
N LEU A 76 13.17 -22.67 -9.32
CA LEU A 76 13.31 -22.97 -10.75
C LEU A 76 14.69 -23.52 -11.10
N SER A 77 15.78 -22.94 -10.55
CA SER A 77 17.14 -23.38 -10.81
C SER A 77 17.42 -24.76 -10.23
N TYR A 78 17.10 -24.99 -8.94
CA TYR A 78 17.30 -26.31 -8.34
C TYR A 78 16.32 -27.36 -8.86
N GLY A 79 15.08 -26.94 -9.20
CA GLY A 79 14.11 -27.81 -9.86
C GLY A 79 14.63 -28.34 -11.20
N ARG A 80 15.21 -27.46 -12.03
CA ARG A 80 15.85 -27.84 -13.28
C ARG A 80 17.06 -28.77 -13.08
N LEU A 81 17.97 -28.38 -12.19
CA LEU A 81 19.16 -29.22 -11.89
C LEU A 81 18.75 -30.60 -11.35
N SER A 82 17.62 -30.69 -10.67
CA SER A 82 17.07 -31.96 -10.19
C SER A 82 16.44 -32.79 -11.33
N GLU A 83 15.67 -32.13 -12.20
CA GLU A 83 15.02 -32.73 -13.37
C GLU A 83 16.06 -33.36 -14.36
N ASP A 84 17.14 -32.61 -14.61
CA ASP A 84 18.26 -33.03 -15.47
C ASP A 84 19.18 -34.07 -14.78
N ASN A 85 18.85 -34.54 -13.55
CA ASN A 85 19.63 -35.44 -12.70
C ASN A 85 21.04 -34.92 -12.34
N GLU A 86 21.36 -33.65 -12.60
CA GLU A 86 22.67 -33.07 -12.31
C GLU A 86 23.00 -33.13 -10.81
N ILE A 87 21.99 -32.85 -9.93
CA ILE A 87 22.16 -32.94 -8.48
C ILE A 87 22.48 -34.38 -8.06
N THR A 88 21.86 -35.37 -8.68
CA THR A 88 22.10 -36.78 -8.40
C THR A 88 23.52 -37.19 -8.77
N VAL A 89 24.00 -36.76 -9.94
CA VAL A 89 25.38 -36.99 -10.37
C VAL A 89 26.39 -36.31 -9.44
N MET A 90 26.15 -35.05 -9.06
CA MET A 90 26.98 -34.33 -8.10
C MET A 90 27.04 -35.02 -6.74
N LYS A 91 25.95 -35.60 -6.26
CA LYS A 91 25.94 -36.42 -5.03
C LYS A 91 26.74 -37.70 -5.21
N ALA A 92 26.62 -38.40 -6.33
CA ALA A 92 27.37 -39.61 -6.60
C ALA A 92 28.90 -39.40 -6.60
N THR A 93 29.37 -38.16 -6.89
CA THR A 93 30.75 -37.74 -6.75
C THR A 93 31.14 -37.33 -5.31
N GLY A 94 30.27 -37.52 -4.32
CA GLY A 94 30.53 -37.21 -2.90
C GLY A 94 30.28 -35.75 -2.49
N ILE A 95 29.67 -34.91 -3.36
CA ILE A 95 29.40 -33.53 -3.04
C ILE A 95 28.14 -33.44 -2.10
N ASN A 96 28.31 -32.79 -0.94
CA ASN A 96 27.25 -32.65 0.03
C ASN A 96 26.25 -31.56 -0.41
N TYR A 97 24.96 -31.71 -0.04
CA TYR A 97 23.93 -30.68 -0.24
C TYR A 97 24.30 -29.31 0.35
N LYS A 98 25.02 -29.26 1.47
CA LYS A 98 25.50 -28.01 2.06
C LYS A 98 26.42 -27.25 1.10
N THR A 99 27.31 -27.96 0.40
CA THR A 99 28.23 -27.39 -0.60
C THR A 99 27.47 -26.86 -1.81
N LEU A 100 26.40 -27.57 -2.23
CA LEU A 100 25.55 -27.14 -3.33
C LEU A 100 24.73 -25.88 -2.96
N SER A 101 24.26 -25.77 -1.71
CA SER A 101 23.41 -24.66 -1.25
C SER A 101 24.22 -23.40 -0.94
N MET A 102 25.48 -23.53 -0.54
CA MET A 102 26.33 -22.44 -0.04
C MET A 102 26.42 -21.22 -0.97
N PRO A 103 26.65 -21.37 -2.28
CA PRO A 103 26.78 -20.21 -3.17
C PRO A 103 25.52 -19.36 -3.22
N ILE A 104 24.36 -19.99 -3.22
CA ILE A 104 23.07 -19.27 -3.22
C ILE A 104 22.80 -18.59 -1.87
N ILE A 105 23.05 -19.28 -0.76
CA ILE A 105 22.86 -18.70 0.58
C ILE A 105 23.75 -17.47 0.76
N VAL A 106 25.02 -17.53 0.34
CA VAL A 106 25.94 -16.39 0.40
C VAL A 106 25.44 -15.24 -0.48
N PHE A 107 25.04 -15.51 -1.71
CA PHE A 107 24.48 -14.48 -2.60
C PHE A 107 23.24 -13.81 -1.98
N VAL A 108 22.31 -14.61 -1.46
CA VAL A 108 21.06 -14.11 -0.85
C VAL A 108 21.33 -13.34 0.42
N LEU A 109 22.34 -13.70 1.22
CA LEU A 109 22.76 -12.89 2.39
C LEU A 109 23.24 -11.50 1.95
N PHE A 110 24.03 -11.38 0.89
CA PHE A 110 24.43 -10.08 0.35
C PHE A 110 23.21 -9.26 -0.10
N VAL A 111 22.27 -9.88 -0.79
CA VAL A 111 21.03 -9.21 -1.22
C VAL A 111 20.21 -8.78 -0.02
N SER A 112 20.09 -9.60 1.04
CA SER A 112 19.36 -9.25 2.27
C SER A 112 19.99 -8.06 2.99
N ILE A 113 21.32 -8.01 3.08
CA ILE A 113 22.03 -6.85 3.66
C ILE A 113 21.74 -5.59 2.82
N GLY A 114 21.77 -5.69 1.49
CA GLY A 114 21.39 -4.61 0.60
C GLY A 114 19.93 -4.17 0.81
N LEU A 115 19.01 -5.12 0.99
CA LEU A 115 17.59 -4.83 1.25
C LEU A 115 17.35 -4.16 2.61
N ILE A 116 18.17 -4.40 3.64
CA ILE A 116 18.08 -3.65 4.88
C ILE A 116 18.29 -2.16 4.60
N TYR A 117 19.38 -1.80 3.93
CA TYR A 117 19.63 -0.40 3.57
C TYR A 117 18.52 0.17 2.68
N PHE A 118 18.09 -0.61 1.73
CA PHE A 118 17.05 -0.26 0.75
C PHE A 118 15.71 0.06 1.43
N ASN A 119 15.22 -0.82 2.31
CA ASN A 119 13.93 -0.66 2.99
C ASN A 119 13.94 0.43 4.06
N HIS A 120 15.10 0.70 4.69
CA HIS A 120 15.21 1.68 5.76
C HIS A 120 15.45 3.11 5.26
N TYR A 121 16.09 3.29 4.08
CA TYR A 121 16.50 4.60 3.58
C TYR A 121 15.98 4.90 2.17
N LEU A 122 16.23 4.04 1.20
CA LEU A 122 15.94 4.33 -0.21
C LEU A 122 14.45 4.31 -0.50
N SER A 123 13.76 3.24 -0.16
CA SER A 123 12.31 3.09 -0.42
C SER A 123 11.47 4.19 0.24
N PRO A 124 11.65 4.54 1.54
CA PRO A 124 10.92 5.65 2.15
C PRO A 124 11.21 7.01 1.50
N SER A 125 12.47 7.26 1.14
CA SER A 125 12.86 8.53 0.53
C SER A 125 12.21 8.71 -0.85
N THR A 126 12.25 7.68 -1.70
CA THR A 126 11.63 7.73 -3.02
C THR A 126 10.10 7.84 -2.92
N HIS A 127 9.48 7.19 -1.94
CA HIS A 127 8.04 7.31 -1.70
C HIS A 127 7.65 8.74 -1.27
N MET A 128 8.47 9.39 -0.44
CA MET A 128 8.28 10.80 -0.06
C MET A 128 8.38 11.73 -1.28
N TYR A 129 9.38 11.53 -2.16
CA TYR A 129 9.50 12.31 -3.40
C TYR A 129 8.31 12.07 -4.34
N PHE A 130 7.88 10.81 -4.49
CA PHE A 130 6.68 10.47 -5.26
C PHE A 130 5.46 11.26 -4.77
N ARG A 131 5.19 11.24 -3.47
CA ARG A 131 4.06 11.95 -2.88
C ARG A 131 4.16 13.47 -3.08
N THR A 132 5.33 14.03 -2.89
CA THR A 132 5.55 15.47 -3.10
C THR A 132 5.27 15.86 -4.54
N LEU A 133 5.79 15.10 -5.51
CA LEU A 133 5.54 15.32 -6.93
C LEU A 133 4.07 15.11 -7.28
N TYR A 134 3.45 14.06 -6.78
CA TYR A 134 2.03 13.79 -6.96
C TYR A 134 1.15 14.92 -6.41
N LYS A 135 1.49 15.46 -5.21
CA LYS A 135 0.84 16.64 -4.64
C LYS A 135 0.97 17.87 -5.55
N GLN A 136 2.16 18.14 -6.09
CA GLN A 136 2.38 19.25 -7.02
C GLN A 136 1.53 19.12 -8.29
N ILE A 137 1.38 17.91 -8.81
CA ILE A 137 0.52 17.64 -9.97
C ILE A 137 -0.93 17.93 -9.62
N LEU A 138 -1.43 17.43 -8.50
CA LEU A 138 -2.82 17.66 -8.08
C LEU A 138 -3.14 19.12 -7.77
N THR A 139 -2.16 19.90 -7.29
CA THR A 139 -2.34 21.34 -7.07
C THR A 139 -2.36 22.14 -8.38
N LYS A 140 -1.59 21.71 -9.39
CA LYS A 140 -1.58 22.34 -10.72
C LYS A 140 -2.78 21.93 -11.59
N THR A 141 -3.32 20.73 -11.39
CA THR A 141 -4.49 20.18 -12.08
C THR A 141 -5.57 19.78 -11.08
N PRO A 142 -6.33 20.75 -10.53
CA PRO A 142 -7.29 20.49 -9.45
C PRO A 142 -8.40 19.53 -9.86
N LEU A 143 -8.70 19.42 -11.15
CA LEU A 143 -9.69 18.49 -11.69
C LEU A 143 -9.20 17.06 -11.78
N ALA A 144 -7.92 16.77 -11.56
CA ALA A 144 -7.37 15.41 -11.61
C ALA A 144 -8.03 14.43 -10.61
N LYS A 145 -8.79 14.93 -9.64
CA LYS A 145 -9.57 14.12 -8.69
C LYS A 145 -11.02 13.84 -9.11
N PHE A 146 -11.52 14.52 -10.13
CA PHE A 146 -12.91 14.40 -10.55
C PHE A 146 -13.00 13.55 -11.82
N ASP A 147 -13.78 12.50 -11.76
CA ASP A 147 -14.10 11.64 -12.90
C ASP A 147 -15.51 11.97 -13.41
N GLU A 148 -15.67 11.91 -14.76
CA GLU A 148 -16.98 12.13 -15.37
C GLU A 148 -17.97 11.04 -14.98
N LYS A 149 -19.19 11.43 -14.64
CA LYS A 149 -20.33 10.52 -14.34
C LYS A 149 -20.05 9.56 -13.20
N THR A 150 -19.06 9.87 -12.34
CA THR A 150 -18.67 9.05 -11.20
C THR A 150 -18.81 9.83 -9.90
N ILE A 151 -19.12 9.14 -8.82
CA ILE A 151 -19.15 9.76 -7.48
C ILE A 151 -17.75 9.70 -6.90
N THR A 152 -17.16 10.87 -6.68
CA THR A 152 -15.85 11.03 -6.04
C THR A 152 -16.03 11.39 -4.57
N ASP A 153 -15.38 10.66 -3.67
CA ASP A 153 -15.38 10.98 -2.24
C ASP A 153 -14.17 11.88 -1.91
N ILE A 154 -14.44 13.09 -1.40
CA ILE A 154 -13.42 14.06 -1.01
C ILE A 154 -13.79 14.64 0.35
N GLY A 155 -13.00 14.33 1.39
CA GLY A 155 -13.19 14.89 2.73
C GLY A 155 -14.56 14.58 3.34
N GLY A 156 -15.11 13.37 3.09
CA GLY A 156 -16.42 12.95 3.56
C GLY A 156 -17.61 13.55 2.77
N TYR A 157 -17.31 14.23 1.66
CA TYR A 157 -18.31 14.73 0.71
C TYR A 157 -18.32 13.87 -0.54
N ARG A 158 -19.47 13.39 -0.98
CA ARG A 158 -19.67 12.69 -2.23
C ARG A 158 -20.04 13.65 -3.32
N ILE A 159 -19.15 13.83 -4.28
CA ILE A 159 -19.29 14.80 -5.36
C ILE A 159 -19.49 14.04 -6.69
N TYR A 160 -20.58 14.34 -7.36
CA TYR A 160 -20.87 13.86 -8.70
C TYR A 160 -20.72 15.01 -9.69
N ALA A 161 -20.02 14.79 -10.80
CA ALA A 161 -19.94 15.70 -11.93
C ALA A 161 -20.38 15.02 -13.22
N HIS A 162 -21.26 15.66 -13.97
CA HIS A 162 -21.74 15.10 -15.24
C HIS A 162 -20.69 15.21 -16.34
N LYS A 163 -19.96 16.35 -16.41
CA LYS A 163 -18.83 16.56 -17.32
C LYS A 163 -17.69 17.28 -16.59
N VAL A 164 -16.45 16.93 -16.97
CA VAL A 164 -15.22 17.51 -16.44
C VAL A 164 -14.44 18.15 -17.59
N ASN A 165 -14.26 19.46 -17.59
CA ASN A 165 -13.45 20.14 -18.59
C ASN A 165 -12.09 20.53 -18.00
N SER A 166 -11.08 19.72 -18.25
CA SER A 166 -9.73 19.92 -17.74
C SER A 166 -9.02 21.17 -18.32
N LYS A 167 -9.46 21.69 -19.48
CA LYS A 167 -8.86 22.87 -20.08
C LYS A 167 -9.29 24.17 -19.41
N THR A 168 -10.54 24.24 -18.95
CA THR A 168 -11.13 25.44 -18.33
C THR A 168 -11.25 25.33 -16.81
N ASN A 169 -10.84 24.23 -16.22
CA ASN A 169 -11.01 23.91 -14.78
C ASN A 169 -12.46 24.03 -14.32
N THR A 170 -13.42 23.56 -15.13
CA THR A 170 -14.84 23.65 -14.83
C THR A 170 -15.51 22.28 -14.83
N LEU A 171 -16.47 22.12 -13.92
CA LEU A 171 -17.38 21.00 -13.83
C LEU A 171 -18.77 21.42 -14.28
N SER A 172 -19.52 20.51 -14.92
CA SER A 172 -20.93 20.76 -15.29
C SER A 172 -21.83 19.70 -14.65
N GLY A 173 -23.02 20.13 -14.20
CA GLY A 173 -24.00 19.25 -13.56
C GLY A 173 -23.47 18.66 -12.25
N VAL A 174 -23.08 19.54 -11.32
CA VAL A 174 -22.44 19.14 -10.06
C VAL A 174 -23.46 18.87 -8.97
N ASN A 175 -23.34 17.73 -8.32
CA ASN A 175 -24.11 17.41 -7.12
C ASN A 175 -23.16 17.02 -5.99
N ILE A 176 -23.32 17.64 -4.84
CA ILE A 176 -22.54 17.40 -3.63
C ILE A 176 -23.48 16.86 -2.56
N TYR A 177 -23.12 15.73 -1.99
CA TYR A 177 -23.87 15.07 -0.92
C TYR A 177 -22.99 14.94 0.31
N LYS A 178 -23.56 15.18 1.48
CA LYS A 178 -22.95 14.81 2.77
C LYS A 178 -23.98 14.04 3.60
N PHE A 179 -23.54 12.92 4.16
CA PHE A 179 -24.31 12.15 5.15
C PHE A 179 -23.71 12.46 6.52
N VAL A 180 -24.40 13.27 7.29
CA VAL A 180 -23.95 13.68 8.64
C VAL A 180 -24.45 12.64 9.63
N ASP A 181 -23.52 12.00 10.35
CA ASP A 181 -23.85 11.14 11.49
C ASP A 181 -23.87 12.02 12.75
N ASP A 182 -25.06 12.24 13.32
CA ASP A 182 -25.33 13.16 14.44
C ASP A 182 -24.48 12.86 15.71
N LYS A 183 -23.79 11.72 15.75
CA LYS A 183 -22.95 11.30 16.88
C LYS A 183 -21.46 11.69 16.81
N LYS A 184 -20.96 12.08 15.64
CA LYS A 184 -19.50 12.33 15.44
C LYS A 184 -19.14 13.75 15.06
N ASP A 185 -20.02 14.49 14.40
CA ASP A 185 -19.75 15.84 13.95
C ASP A 185 -20.48 16.84 14.86
N GLY A 186 -19.91 17.12 16.02
CA GLY A 186 -20.36 18.17 16.95
C GLY A 186 -20.15 19.61 16.46
N ASP A 187 -19.99 19.83 15.17
CA ASP A 187 -19.95 21.15 14.55
C ASP A 187 -21.40 21.66 14.32
N SER A 188 -21.98 22.07 15.41
CA SER A 188 -23.19 22.82 15.47
C SER A 188 -23.01 24.22 14.87
N PHE A 189 -23.57 24.40 13.69
CA PHE A 189 -23.89 25.75 13.24
C PHE A 189 -25.11 26.26 14.06
N TYR A 190 -24.83 26.74 15.25
CA TYR A 190 -25.86 27.41 16.09
C TYR A 190 -26.13 28.79 15.53
N ILE A 191 -27.27 28.97 14.85
CA ILE A 191 -27.91 30.29 14.76
C ILE A 191 -28.44 30.58 16.18
N GLY A 192 -27.72 31.45 16.89
CA GLY A 192 -28.07 31.83 18.25
C GLY A 192 -29.50 32.39 18.36
N LYS A 193 -30.37 31.64 19.01
CA LYS A 193 -31.49 32.22 19.75
C LYS A 193 -31.10 32.21 21.21
N SER A 194 -30.66 33.35 21.69
CA SER A 194 -30.54 33.66 23.12
C SER A 194 -31.92 33.61 23.76
N ASN A 195 -32.16 32.60 24.59
CA ASN A 195 -33.24 32.68 25.57
C ASN A 195 -32.64 32.94 26.95
N GLN A 196 -33.02 34.07 27.52
CA GLN A 196 -32.81 34.41 28.91
C GLN A 196 -33.46 33.33 29.79
N ASN A 197 -32.66 32.45 30.33
CA ASN A 197 -32.77 31.83 31.65
C ASN A 197 -31.86 30.60 31.68
N GLY A 198 -30.73 30.77 32.32
CA GLY A 198 -29.70 29.73 32.48
C GLY A 198 -30.15 28.57 33.39
N LYS A 199 -30.63 27.51 32.79
CA LYS A 199 -30.62 26.17 33.38
C LYS A 199 -30.56 25.12 32.27
N ILE A 200 -29.39 24.54 32.08
CA ILE A 200 -29.19 23.39 31.21
C ILE A 200 -29.71 22.14 31.94
N LYS A 201 -30.86 21.63 31.52
CA LYS A 201 -31.30 20.29 31.90
C LYS A 201 -30.67 19.27 30.95
N ASN A 202 -29.70 18.52 31.44
CA ASN A 202 -29.16 17.32 30.77
C ASN A 202 -30.19 16.17 30.85
N ASN A 203 -31.07 16.06 29.88
CA ASN A 203 -31.79 14.82 29.61
C ASN A 203 -31.06 14.12 28.48
N ARG A 204 -30.20 13.15 28.83
CA ARG A 204 -29.63 12.16 27.87
C ARG A 204 -30.71 11.12 27.58
N GLU A 205 -31.63 11.42 26.68
CA GLU A 205 -32.34 10.37 25.94
C GLU A 205 -31.46 9.91 24.79
N GLU A 206 -31.16 8.61 24.72
CA GLU A 206 -30.47 7.97 23.60
C GLU A 206 -31.36 8.04 22.35
N LYS A 207 -31.34 9.15 21.64
CA LYS A 207 -31.92 9.22 20.29
C LYS A 207 -31.00 8.48 19.32
N LYS A 208 -31.53 7.45 18.68
CA LYS A 208 -30.96 6.87 17.47
C LYS A 208 -30.61 8.01 16.51
N GLY A 209 -29.32 8.20 16.17
CA GLY A 209 -28.86 9.27 15.31
C GLY A 209 -29.57 9.21 13.96
N ASN A 210 -30.40 10.17 13.65
CA ASN A 210 -30.98 10.34 12.33
C ASN A 210 -29.91 10.89 11.41
N ILE A 211 -29.52 10.12 10.39
CA ILE A 211 -28.66 10.59 9.31
C ILE A 211 -29.44 11.64 8.52
N ILE A 212 -29.04 12.91 8.63
CA ILE A 212 -29.68 14.02 7.91
C ILE A 212 -28.88 14.30 6.65
N PRO A 213 -29.30 13.79 5.48
CA PRO A 213 -28.63 14.08 4.24
C PRO A 213 -28.85 15.53 3.81
N TRP A 214 -27.79 16.19 3.37
CA TRP A 214 -27.93 17.43 2.64
C TRP A 214 -27.28 17.35 1.25
N ARG A 215 -27.79 18.12 0.32
CA ARG A 215 -27.40 18.17 -1.07
C ARG A 215 -27.22 19.59 -1.54
N ILE A 216 -26.15 19.81 -2.31
CA ILE A 216 -26.00 21.01 -3.16
C ILE A 216 -26.03 20.53 -4.60
N ALA A 217 -26.85 21.15 -5.43
CA ALA A 217 -26.87 20.94 -6.86
C ALA A 217 -26.58 22.25 -7.57
N SER A 218 -25.74 22.24 -8.61
CA SER A 218 -25.43 23.42 -9.43
C SER A 218 -25.28 23.05 -10.89
N SER A 219 -25.58 23.98 -11.78
CA SER A 219 -25.41 23.81 -13.23
C SER A 219 -23.95 23.71 -13.62
N SER A 220 -23.08 24.50 -12.98
CA SER A 220 -21.63 24.48 -13.22
C SER A 220 -20.84 24.84 -11.96
N ALA A 221 -19.56 24.46 -11.96
CA ALA A 221 -18.63 24.82 -10.90
C ALA A 221 -17.24 25.11 -11.47
N ALA A 222 -16.59 26.16 -10.99
CA ALA A 222 -15.15 26.37 -11.22
C ALA A 222 -14.38 25.80 -10.02
N VAL A 223 -13.32 25.04 -10.31
CA VAL A 223 -12.51 24.38 -9.29
C VAL A 223 -11.18 25.11 -9.14
N SER A 224 -10.82 25.45 -7.93
CA SER A 224 -9.50 25.98 -7.56
C SER A 224 -8.98 25.27 -6.32
N VAL A 225 -7.65 25.19 -6.19
CA VAL A 225 -6.99 24.65 -4.99
C VAL A 225 -6.15 25.74 -4.36
N GLU A 226 -6.49 26.10 -3.14
CA GLU A 226 -5.74 27.07 -2.34
C GLU A 226 -5.41 26.46 -0.98
N ARG A 227 -4.15 26.55 -0.55
CA ARG A 227 -3.70 26.17 0.81
C ARG A 227 -4.29 24.86 1.34
N ASN A 228 -4.25 23.79 0.55
CA ASN A 228 -4.79 22.47 0.96
C ASN A 228 -6.32 22.36 1.02
N MET A 229 -7.04 23.28 0.37
CA MET A 229 -8.50 23.23 0.24
C MET A 229 -8.89 23.21 -1.24
N VAL A 230 -9.79 22.31 -1.62
CA VAL A 230 -10.48 22.36 -2.92
C VAL A 230 -11.64 23.32 -2.78
N THR A 231 -11.57 24.44 -3.46
CA THR A 231 -12.65 25.42 -3.50
C THR A 231 -13.45 25.25 -4.78
N LEU A 232 -14.72 24.91 -4.64
CA LEU A 232 -15.71 24.84 -5.69
C LEU A 232 -16.52 26.13 -5.70
N LYS A 233 -16.37 26.94 -6.73
CA LYS A 233 -17.25 28.07 -6.96
C LYS A 233 -18.42 27.61 -7.82
N LEU A 234 -19.55 27.33 -7.18
CA LEU A 234 -20.78 26.81 -7.77
C LEU A 234 -21.60 27.95 -8.36
N TYR A 235 -22.19 27.73 -9.53
CA TYR A 235 -23.03 28.71 -10.23
C TYR A 235 -24.41 28.12 -10.48
N ASP A 236 -25.43 28.95 -10.32
CA ASP A 236 -26.82 28.66 -10.60
C ASP A 236 -27.29 27.31 -10.01
N GLY A 237 -27.53 27.32 -8.73
CA GLY A 237 -27.84 26.10 -8.02
C GLY A 237 -28.76 26.28 -6.83
N TYR A 238 -28.95 25.19 -6.13
CA TYR A 238 -29.72 25.16 -4.90
C TYR A 238 -29.07 24.27 -3.84
N TRP A 239 -29.29 24.64 -2.61
CA TRP A 239 -28.95 23.87 -1.44
C TRP A 239 -30.25 23.32 -0.81
N GLN A 240 -30.22 22.04 -0.44
CA GLN A 240 -31.35 21.31 0.09
C GLN A 240 -30.96 20.48 1.31
N ARG A 241 -31.72 20.58 2.38
CA ARG A 241 -31.53 19.78 3.59
C ARG A 241 -32.90 19.35 4.15
N SER A 242 -32.96 18.13 4.71
CA SER A 242 -34.14 17.70 5.47
C SER A 242 -34.22 18.47 6.79
N ASP A 243 -35.41 18.90 7.18
CA ASP A 243 -35.61 19.60 8.45
C ASP A 243 -35.56 18.58 9.61
N PRO A 244 -34.63 18.72 10.56
CA PRO A 244 -34.52 17.79 11.68
C PRO A 244 -35.73 17.82 12.62
N ASN A 245 -36.50 18.91 12.63
CA ASN A 245 -37.62 19.13 13.53
C ASN A 245 -39.01 18.76 12.94
N LYS A 246 -39.06 18.58 11.59
CA LYS A 246 -40.32 18.23 10.91
C LYS A 246 -40.02 17.12 9.87
N LEU A 247 -40.39 15.89 10.23
CA LEU A 247 -40.28 14.76 9.27
C LEU A 247 -41.10 15.10 8.00
N GLY A 248 -40.42 15.04 6.84
CA GLY A 248 -41.01 15.27 5.54
C GLY A 248 -40.94 16.71 5.01
N SER A 249 -40.45 17.68 5.80
CA SER A 249 -40.18 19.03 5.29
C SER A 249 -38.72 19.19 4.86
N MET A 250 -38.51 19.94 3.78
CA MET A 250 -37.19 20.23 3.23
C MET A 250 -36.94 21.73 3.25
N ILE A 251 -35.77 22.11 3.73
CA ILE A 251 -35.27 23.49 3.61
C ILE A 251 -34.61 23.58 2.26
N HIS A 252 -35.03 24.54 1.44
CA HIS A 252 -34.52 24.76 0.10
C HIS A 252 -34.06 26.20 -0.07
N MET A 253 -32.86 26.44 -0.58
CA MET A 253 -32.29 27.77 -0.79
C MET A 253 -31.63 27.82 -2.15
N ASN A 254 -32.06 28.73 -3.02
CA ASN A 254 -31.47 29.00 -4.29
C ASN A 254 -30.30 29.97 -4.17
N PHE A 255 -29.27 29.81 -5.01
CA PHE A 255 -28.15 30.74 -5.09
C PHE A 255 -27.71 30.93 -6.55
N SER A 256 -27.29 32.15 -6.88
CA SER A 256 -26.64 32.43 -8.17
C SER A 256 -25.16 32.04 -8.13
N THR A 257 -24.51 32.27 -6.99
CA THR A 257 -23.11 31.85 -6.75
C THR A 257 -22.93 31.41 -5.32
N TYR A 258 -22.26 30.28 -5.13
CA TYR A 258 -21.92 29.75 -3.82
C TYR A 258 -20.49 29.24 -3.80
N ARG A 259 -19.70 29.65 -2.80
CA ARG A 259 -18.32 29.16 -2.64
C ARG A 259 -18.31 28.04 -1.60
N PHE A 260 -17.93 26.87 -2.04
CA PHE A 260 -17.85 25.69 -1.22
C PHE A 260 -16.41 25.19 -1.15
N SER A 261 -15.82 25.20 0.03
CA SER A 261 -14.43 24.78 0.25
C SER A 261 -14.40 23.50 1.05
N ILE A 262 -13.70 22.49 0.52
CA ILE A 262 -13.54 21.19 1.15
C ILE A 262 -12.06 21.05 1.50
N PRO A 263 -11.70 20.65 2.72
CA PRO A 263 -10.31 20.29 3.00
C PRO A 263 -9.88 19.16 2.07
N PHE A 264 -8.68 19.27 1.52
CA PHE A 264 -8.15 18.35 0.52
C PHE A 264 -7.86 16.95 1.11
N GLY A 265 -8.76 16.49 1.99
CA GLY A 265 -8.83 15.18 2.61
C GLY A 265 -8.25 15.15 4.01
N GLU A 266 -9.10 14.83 4.99
CA GLU A 266 -8.65 14.24 6.26
C GLU A 266 -7.98 12.87 6.07
N SER A 267 -8.21 12.21 4.91
CA SER A 267 -7.53 10.97 4.55
C SER A 267 -6.11 11.16 4.01
N VAL A 268 -5.72 12.40 3.66
CA VAL A 268 -4.36 12.75 3.27
C VAL A 268 -4.01 14.06 3.96
N ASN A 269 -3.69 14.01 5.23
CA ASN A 269 -2.91 15.05 5.88
C ASN A 269 -1.57 15.12 5.16
N PHE A 270 -1.49 16.01 4.16
CA PHE A 270 -0.28 16.20 3.37
C PHE A 270 0.87 16.77 4.22
N ASP A 271 0.57 17.28 5.39
CA ASP A 271 1.56 17.78 6.34
C ASP A 271 2.09 16.67 7.26
N ASP A 272 1.32 15.60 7.49
CA ASP A 272 1.81 14.39 8.15
C ASP A 272 2.49 13.49 7.12
N VAL A 273 3.77 13.29 7.29
CA VAL A 273 4.56 12.32 6.50
C VAL A 273 3.95 10.94 6.74
N ALA A 274 3.43 10.30 5.67
CA ALA A 274 2.86 8.97 5.81
C ALA A 274 3.90 8.00 6.37
N LEU A 275 3.46 7.01 7.14
CA LEU A 275 4.33 6.03 7.80
C LEU A 275 5.40 5.43 6.88
N ARG A 276 5.00 5.08 5.65
CA ARG A 276 5.88 4.46 4.64
C ARG A 276 6.92 5.42 4.07
N GLU A 277 6.73 6.73 4.23
CA GLU A 277 7.61 7.79 3.73
C GLU A 277 8.69 8.20 4.74
N MET A 278 8.51 7.84 6.01
CA MET A 278 9.48 8.11 7.05
C MET A 278 10.67 7.17 6.93
N THR A 279 11.89 7.71 6.90
CA THR A 279 13.08 6.88 7.12
C THR A 279 13.01 6.25 8.51
N SER A 280 13.65 5.11 8.71
CA SER A 280 13.60 4.41 9.99
C SER A 280 14.14 5.24 11.16
N ALA A 281 15.07 6.15 10.89
CA ALA A 281 15.55 7.11 11.90
C ALA A 281 14.44 8.08 12.34
N LYS A 282 13.70 8.67 11.39
CA LYS A 282 12.55 9.55 11.67
C LYS A 282 11.41 8.79 12.35
N LEU A 283 11.16 7.54 11.91
CA LEU A 283 10.15 6.67 12.50
C LEU A 283 10.47 6.40 13.98
N ASN A 284 11.71 6.05 14.30
CA ASN A 284 12.16 5.84 15.68
C ASN A 284 12.10 7.12 16.53
N ALA A 285 12.44 8.28 15.95
CA ALA A 285 12.31 9.55 16.65
C ALA A 285 10.85 9.84 17.00
N LYS A 286 9.93 9.61 16.05
CA LYS A 286 8.50 9.82 16.27
C LYS A 286 7.91 8.80 17.26
N LEU A 287 8.37 7.54 17.25
CA LEU A 287 7.97 6.54 18.25
C LEU A 287 8.28 6.97 19.70
N LYS A 288 9.34 7.75 19.92
CA LYS A 288 9.71 8.26 21.26
C LYS A 288 8.81 9.41 21.74
N THR A 289 8.05 10.04 20.85
CA THR A 289 7.15 11.16 21.19
C THR A 289 5.73 10.71 21.51
N PHE A 290 5.37 9.46 21.23
CA PHE A 290 4.04 8.91 21.57
C PHE A 290 3.96 8.56 23.05
N GLU A 291 2.82 8.82 23.66
CA GLU A 291 2.47 8.25 24.96
C GLU A 291 2.24 6.74 24.84
N GLU A 292 2.62 5.95 25.86
CA GLU A 292 2.51 4.48 25.82
C GLU A 292 1.10 3.94 25.55
N LYS A 293 0.08 4.75 25.80
CA LYS A 293 -1.35 4.38 25.63
C LYS A 293 -1.94 4.77 24.27
N ASP A 294 -1.18 5.45 23.40
CA ASP A 294 -1.69 5.85 22.08
C ASP A 294 -1.81 4.63 21.15
N PRO A 295 -3.00 4.29 20.65
CA PRO A 295 -3.18 3.16 19.73
C PRO A 295 -2.35 3.27 18.46
N GLN A 296 -2.02 4.48 18.02
CA GLN A 296 -1.20 4.70 16.81
C GLN A 296 0.21 4.17 16.95
N ILE A 297 0.75 4.04 18.16
CA ILE A 297 2.10 3.53 18.40
C ILE A 297 2.31 2.14 17.81
N TYR A 298 1.25 1.31 17.81
CA TYR A 298 1.34 -0.06 17.28
C TYR A 298 1.51 -0.08 15.77
N THR A 299 0.82 0.80 15.05
CA THR A 299 0.95 0.93 13.59
C THR A 299 2.37 1.38 13.20
N TYR A 300 2.96 2.32 13.96
CA TYR A 300 4.35 2.77 13.75
C TYR A 300 5.37 1.67 14.07
N LYS A 301 5.16 0.90 15.14
CA LYS A 301 6.01 -0.25 15.51
C LYS A 301 5.92 -1.35 14.45
N ASN A 302 4.71 -1.64 13.94
CA ASN A 302 4.52 -2.63 12.88
C ASN A 302 5.28 -2.26 11.61
N GLU A 303 5.17 -1.01 11.15
CA GLU A 303 5.90 -0.54 9.97
C GLU A 303 7.42 -0.65 10.15
N TYR A 304 7.94 -0.33 11.33
CA TYR A 304 9.37 -0.46 11.62
C TYR A 304 9.85 -1.91 11.52
N TRP A 305 9.13 -2.85 12.14
CA TRP A 305 9.49 -4.27 12.12
C TRP A 305 9.23 -4.93 10.77
N LEU A 306 8.21 -4.48 10.03
CA LEU A 306 7.93 -4.95 8.66
C LEU A 306 9.14 -4.79 7.74
N ARG A 307 9.86 -3.68 7.84
CA ARG A 307 11.06 -3.42 7.02
C ARG A 307 12.16 -4.44 7.27
N TRP A 308 12.36 -4.82 8.53
CA TRP A 308 13.31 -5.88 8.90
C TRP A 308 12.86 -7.25 8.41
N VAL A 309 11.60 -7.57 8.60
CA VAL A 309 11.02 -8.86 8.20
C VAL A 309 11.14 -9.07 6.68
N LEU A 310 10.81 -8.06 5.89
CA LEU A 310 10.93 -8.12 4.42
C LEU A 310 12.39 -8.17 3.95
N ALA A 311 13.32 -7.53 4.66
CA ALA A 311 14.73 -7.58 4.32
C ALA A 311 15.36 -8.95 4.59
N VAL A 312 14.88 -9.69 5.59
CA VAL A 312 15.35 -11.04 5.94
C VAL A 312 14.62 -12.14 5.16
N ALA A 313 13.42 -11.86 4.66
CA ALA A 313 12.60 -12.81 3.90
C ALA A 313 13.34 -13.55 2.77
N PRO A 314 14.24 -12.94 1.98
CA PRO A 314 15.03 -13.64 0.97
C PRO A 314 15.81 -14.84 1.50
N VAL A 315 16.43 -14.70 2.68
CA VAL A 315 17.19 -15.79 3.32
C VAL A 315 16.27 -16.95 3.68
N ILE A 316 15.13 -16.62 4.29
CA ILE A 316 14.12 -17.60 4.67
C ILE A 316 13.56 -18.31 3.43
N PHE A 317 13.29 -17.57 2.37
CA PHE A 317 12.83 -18.12 1.11
C PHE A 317 13.87 -19.03 0.45
N ALA A 318 15.14 -18.68 0.49
CA ALA A 318 16.20 -19.55 -0.02
C ALA A 318 16.29 -20.86 0.78
N ILE A 319 16.20 -20.80 2.12
CA ILE A 319 16.25 -21.97 2.99
C ILE A 319 15.10 -22.95 2.69
N VAL A 320 13.91 -22.47 2.40
CA VAL A 320 12.77 -23.34 2.08
C VAL A 320 12.79 -23.79 0.61
N ALA A 321 13.22 -22.93 -0.31
CA ALA A 321 13.21 -23.19 -1.74
C ALA A 321 14.23 -24.26 -2.19
N ILE A 322 15.42 -24.25 -1.59
CA ILE A 322 16.47 -25.22 -1.94
C ILE A 322 15.99 -26.67 -1.76
N PRO A 323 15.52 -27.11 -0.57
CA PRO A 323 15.07 -28.48 -0.42
C PRO A 323 13.85 -28.82 -1.28
N ILE A 324 12.90 -27.89 -1.44
CA ILE A 324 11.73 -28.11 -2.30
C ILE A 324 12.18 -28.30 -3.75
N GLY A 325 13.06 -27.43 -4.28
CA GLY A 325 13.59 -27.53 -5.65
C GLY A 325 14.32 -28.84 -5.89
N ILE A 326 15.17 -29.27 -4.95
CA ILE A 326 15.90 -30.54 -5.05
C ILE A 326 14.96 -31.76 -4.99
N MET A 327 13.90 -31.68 -4.21
CA MET A 327 12.94 -32.78 -4.01
C MET A 327 11.86 -32.86 -5.11
N SER A 328 11.69 -31.82 -5.93
CA SER A 328 10.61 -31.75 -6.94
C SER A 328 10.78 -32.73 -8.11
N GLY A 329 12.00 -33.24 -8.37
CA GLY A 329 12.27 -34.33 -9.32
C GLY A 329 11.72 -34.10 -10.73
N LYS A 330 11.07 -35.12 -11.30
CA LYS A 330 10.49 -35.11 -12.66
C LYS A 330 9.28 -34.14 -12.71
N GLY A 331 9.42 -32.98 -13.31
CA GLY A 331 8.38 -31.96 -13.44
C GLY A 331 8.88 -30.55 -13.16
N GLY A 332 10.14 -30.43 -12.89
CA GLY A 332 11.01 -29.28 -12.64
C GLY A 332 10.41 -27.90 -12.69
N LYS A 333 10.34 -27.30 -13.87
CA LYS A 333 9.97 -25.88 -14.03
C LYS A 333 8.52 -25.58 -13.67
N ALA A 334 7.57 -26.44 -14.10
CA ALA A 334 6.14 -26.21 -13.84
C ALA A 334 5.81 -26.37 -12.36
N ILE A 335 6.34 -27.41 -11.71
CA ILE A 335 6.16 -27.63 -10.27
C ILE A 335 6.85 -26.52 -9.49
N GLY A 336 8.07 -26.10 -9.88
CA GLY A 336 8.79 -24.99 -9.25
C GLY A 336 8.00 -23.68 -9.29
N PHE A 337 7.36 -23.36 -10.43
CA PHE A 337 6.51 -22.19 -10.56
C PHE A 337 5.28 -22.25 -9.62
N GLY A 338 4.54 -23.35 -9.67
CA GLY A 338 3.35 -23.53 -8.80
C GLY A 338 3.68 -23.48 -7.32
N MET A 339 4.78 -24.16 -6.91
CA MET A 339 5.25 -24.14 -5.52
C MET A 339 5.72 -22.77 -5.07
N SER A 340 6.32 -21.96 -5.97
CA SER A 340 6.71 -20.59 -5.62
C SER A 340 5.49 -19.72 -5.29
N LEU A 341 4.46 -19.77 -6.12
CA LEU A 341 3.22 -19.03 -5.88
C LEU A 341 2.54 -19.48 -4.58
N PHE A 342 2.53 -20.79 -4.31
CA PHE A 342 1.94 -21.33 -3.08
C PHE A 342 2.67 -20.85 -1.82
N VAL A 343 4.00 -20.91 -1.80
CA VAL A 343 4.81 -20.44 -0.67
C VAL A 343 4.67 -18.92 -0.49
N ILE A 344 4.68 -18.15 -1.59
CA ILE A 344 4.43 -16.70 -1.57
C ILE A 344 3.07 -16.41 -0.95
N PHE A 345 2.02 -17.09 -1.41
CA PHE A 345 0.66 -16.91 -0.89
C PHE A 345 0.59 -17.16 0.61
N ILE A 346 1.13 -18.28 1.09
CA ILE A 346 1.17 -18.60 2.52
C ILE A 346 1.95 -17.53 3.30
N TYR A 347 3.11 -17.10 2.82
CA TYR A 347 3.92 -16.09 3.48
C TYR A 347 3.15 -14.77 3.65
N TYR A 348 2.55 -14.26 2.56
CA TYR A 348 1.80 -13.00 2.62
C TYR A 348 0.49 -13.12 3.40
N MET A 349 -0.15 -14.29 3.41
CA MET A 349 -1.29 -14.56 4.28
C MET A 349 -0.89 -14.39 5.76
N PHE A 350 0.21 -15.01 6.19
CA PHE A 350 0.72 -14.82 7.57
C PHE A 350 1.16 -13.39 7.84
N LEU A 351 1.73 -12.70 6.84
CA LEU A 351 2.13 -11.30 6.98
C LEU A 351 0.90 -10.39 7.24
N VAL A 352 -0.17 -10.56 6.48
CA VAL A 352 -1.42 -9.80 6.67
C VAL A 352 -2.04 -10.10 8.04
N ILE A 353 -2.05 -11.36 8.47
CA ILE A 353 -2.51 -11.75 9.81
C ILE A 353 -1.65 -11.06 10.89
N SER A 354 -0.33 -11.06 10.73
CA SER A 354 0.60 -10.42 11.66
C SER A 354 0.39 -8.91 11.76
N LEU A 355 0.16 -8.23 10.63
CA LEU A 355 -0.14 -6.81 10.60
C LEU A 355 -1.44 -6.49 11.37
N ASN A 356 -2.52 -7.23 11.09
CA ASN A 356 -3.81 -7.02 11.74
C ASN A 356 -3.78 -7.28 13.26
N ILE A 357 -3.05 -8.32 13.71
CA ILE A 357 -2.90 -8.61 15.14
C ILE A 357 -2.01 -7.56 15.80
N GLY A 358 -0.94 -7.16 15.13
CA GLY A 358 -0.02 -6.15 15.63
C GLY A 358 -0.66 -4.78 15.81
N GLU A 359 -1.57 -4.37 14.92
CA GLU A 359 -2.32 -3.10 15.03
C GLU A 359 -3.26 -3.08 16.24
N LYS A 360 -3.79 -4.23 16.64
CA LYS A 360 -4.65 -4.33 17.83
C LYS A 360 -3.87 -4.28 19.15
N GLY A 361 -2.53 -4.40 19.11
CA GLY A 361 -1.67 -4.30 20.28
C GLY A 361 -1.75 -5.50 21.25
N TYR A 362 -2.41 -6.62 20.89
CA TYR A 362 -2.49 -7.80 21.74
C TYR A 362 -1.14 -8.48 21.96
N ILE A 363 -0.27 -8.43 20.96
CA ILE A 363 1.07 -9.01 21.00
C ILE A 363 2.06 -7.93 20.57
N PRO A 364 3.21 -7.78 21.24
CA PRO A 364 4.23 -6.82 20.83
C PRO A 364 4.64 -7.02 19.37
N SER A 365 4.68 -5.93 18.60
CA SER A 365 4.99 -5.93 17.16
C SER A 365 6.31 -6.62 16.82
N CYS A 366 7.29 -6.58 17.74
CA CYS A 366 8.58 -7.25 17.56
C CYS A 366 8.49 -8.77 17.45
N TYR A 367 7.46 -9.41 18.03
CA TYR A 367 7.28 -10.85 17.93
C TYR A 367 6.34 -11.23 16.80
N ILE A 368 5.17 -10.57 16.75
CA ILE A 368 4.13 -10.95 15.80
C ILE A 368 4.57 -10.73 14.34
N MET A 369 5.33 -9.68 14.06
CA MET A 369 5.80 -9.38 12.71
C MET A 369 6.78 -10.43 12.17
N TRP A 370 7.50 -11.17 13.04
CA TRP A 370 8.40 -12.25 12.64
C TRP A 370 7.69 -13.57 12.36
N LEU A 371 6.40 -13.69 12.66
CA LEU A 371 5.62 -14.92 12.48
C LEU A 371 5.77 -15.54 11.08
N PRO A 372 5.64 -14.80 9.96
CA PRO A 372 5.80 -15.38 8.62
C PRO A 372 7.19 -16.00 8.43
N ASN A 373 8.24 -15.29 8.85
CA ASN A 373 9.63 -15.74 8.73
C ASN A 373 9.88 -16.99 9.59
N ILE A 374 9.31 -17.05 10.81
CA ILE A 374 9.46 -18.20 11.71
C ILE A 374 8.75 -19.43 11.13
N VAL A 375 7.51 -19.28 10.66
CA VAL A 375 6.71 -20.41 10.14
C VAL A 375 7.36 -20.98 8.88
N ILE A 376 7.68 -20.14 7.90
CA ILE A 376 8.29 -20.59 6.65
C ILE A 376 9.73 -21.07 6.89
N GLY A 377 10.50 -20.37 7.75
CA GLY A 377 11.86 -20.78 8.11
C GLY A 377 11.91 -22.13 8.82
N ALA A 378 10.99 -22.40 9.75
CA ALA A 378 10.88 -23.69 10.43
C ALA A 378 10.55 -24.81 9.45
N ALA A 379 9.59 -24.58 8.52
CA ALA A 379 9.28 -25.53 7.47
C ALA A 379 10.50 -25.82 6.58
N GLY A 380 11.21 -24.78 6.16
CA GLY A 380 12.44 -24.91 5.36
C GLY A 380 13.54 -25.68 6.08
N PHE A 381 13.77 -25.34 7.35
CA PHE A 381 14.78 -26.03 8.17
C PHE A 381 14.46 -27.52 8.34
N PHE A 382 13.19 -27.85 8.58
CA PHE A 382 12.75 -29.25 8.69
C PHE A 382 12.96 -30.02 7.38
N LEU A 383 12.60 -29.41 6.23
CA LEU A 383 12.83 -30.00 4.91
C LEU A 383 14.31 -30.18 4.63
N PHE A 384 15.14 -29.21 5.00
CA PHE A 384 16.60 -29.29 4.82
C PHE A 384 17.22 -30.41 5.64
N LYS A 385 16.76 -30.59 6.90
CA LYS A 385 17.20 -31.70 7.77
C LYS A 385 16.78 -33.06 7.22
N LYS A 386 15.57 -33.17 6.65
CA LYS A 386 15.06 -34.41 6.05
C LYS A 386 15.85 -34.79 4.79
N MET A 387 16.24 -33.81 3.98
CA MET A 387 17.04 -33.99 2.79
C MET A 387 18.46 -34.51 3.10
N GLY A 388 19.06 -34.05 4.22
CA GLY A 388 20.40 -34.47 4.63
C GLY A 388 20.49 -35.91 5.21
N LYS A 389 19.32 -36.52 5.51
CA LYS A 389 19.25 -37.92 6.00
C LYS A 389 19.06 -38.95 4.89
N LYS A 390 18.75 -38.52 3.67
CA LYS A 390 18.68 -39.34 2.45
C LYS A 390 19.93 -39.14 1.63
#